data_11372cd989e1b3689150db4dd48cd428
#
_entry.id   11372cd989e1b3689150db4dd48cd428
#
_cell.length_a   1.000
_cell.length_b   1.000
_cell.length_c   1.000
_cell.angle_alpha   90.00
_cell.angle_beta   90.00
_cell.angle_gamma   90.00
#
_symmetry.space_group_name_H-M   'P 1'
#
loop_
_entity.id
_entity.type
_entity.pdbx_description
1 polymer ?
#
loop_
_entity_poly.entity_id
_entity_poly.type
_entity_poly.pdbx_seq_one_letter_code
_entity_poly.pdbx_strand_id
1 'polypeptide(L)'
;EQCINSGIRNFYISVHYLAEKIINYFGDGSKWNVNIEYLKENIPLGTAGALKLLPTNLKSSIIVINGDVLTKTNFREILKYHSDNKADITICAREHKLSSPYGVIEVQGIKFKSIIEKPSFSQLVNAGIYAVNPNVINMIKPDEYLDMPELINLNQKRKKNIIVYPVHEYWIDIGKPESLNKADFEWNEVTLN
;
A
#
# COMPACT_ATOMS: atom_id res chain seq x y z
N GLU A 1 -7.56 -2.01 -13.22
CA GLU A 1 -6.93 -2.70 -14.38
C GLU A 1 -5.69 -3.48 -13.96
N GLN A 2 -4.69 -2.89 -13.28
CA GLN A 2 -3.43 -3.56 -12.90
C GLN A 2 -3.65 -4.84 -12.08
N CYS A 3 -4.57 -4.82 -11.12
CA CYS A 3 -4.94 -6.01 -10.36
C CYS A 3 -5.53 -7.11 -11.27
N ILE A 4 -6.38 -6.71 -12.22
CA ILE A 4 -7.00 -7.62 -13.20
C ILE A 4 -5.94 -8.25 -14.10
N ASN A 5 -4.97 -7.45 -14.57
CA ASN A 5 -3.83 -7.93 -15.35
C ASN A 5 -2.95 -8.91 -14.57
N SER A 6 -2.85 -8.73 -13.25
CA SER A 6 -2.20 -9.68 -12.34
C SER A 6 -3.02 -10.93 -12.04
N GLY A 7 -4.22 -11.08 -12.63
CA GLY A 7 -5.10 -12.25 -12.48
C GLY A 7 -6.02 -12.21 -11.26
N ILE A 8 -6.12 -11.09 -10.54
CA ILE A 8 -7.06 -10.91 -9.43
C ILE A 8 -8.46 -10.68 -10.01
N ARG A 9 -9.47 -11.35 -9.44
CA ARG A 9 -10.85 -11.31 -9.91
C ARG A 9 -11.87 -10.97 -8.81
N ASN A 10 -11.50 -11.10 -7.55
CA ASN A 10 -12.37 -10.78 -6.42
C ASN A 10 -11.82 -9.55 -5.70
N PHE A 11 -12.67 -8.56 -5.52
CA PHE A 11 -12.30 -7.28 -4.93
C PHE A 11 -13.23 -6.95 -3.77
N TYR A 12 -12.64 -6.42 -2.71
CA TYR A 12 -13.35 -5.79 -1.61
C TYR A 12 -12.95 -4.33 -1.58
N ILE A 13 -13.92 -3.42 -1.72
CA ILE A 13 -13.66 -1.98 -1.67
C ILE A 13 -14.24 -1.43 -0.38
N SER A 14 -13.38 -0.94 0.51
CA SER A 14 -13.83 -0.23 1.69
C SER A 14 -14.33 1.15 1.32
N VAL A 15 -15.50 1.51 1.81
CA VAL A 15 -16.17 2.77 1.48
C VAL A 15 -16.80 3.40 2.72
N HIS A 16 -16.61 4.71 2.86
CA HIS A 16 -17.22 5.55 3.88
C HIS A 16 -17.70 6.86 3.26
N TYR A 17 -16.80 7.83 3.07
CA TYR A 17 -17.11 9.09 2.44
C TYR A 17 -17.36 8.91 0.94
N LEU A 18 -18.43 9.52 0.42
CA LEU A 18 -18.84 9.41 -0.98
C LEU A 18 -19.07 7.96 -1.47
N ALA A 19 -19.44 7.04 -0.56
CA ALA A 19 -19.66 5.61 -0.85
C ALA A 19 -20.52 5.38 -2.09
N GLU A 20 -21.66 6.08 -2.22
CA GLU A 20 -22.61 5.92 -3.33
C GLU A 20 -21.96 6.29 -4.69
N LYS A 21 -21.05 7.27 -4.74
CA LYS A 21 -20.34 7.61 -5.99
C LYS A 21 -19.42 6.47 -6.42
N ILE A 22 -18.71 5.87 -5.47
CA ILE A 22 -17.79 4.75 -5.71
C ILE A 22 -18.59 3.52 -6.16
N ILE A 23 -19.66 3.19 -5.43
CA ILE A 23 -20.53 2.05 -5.73
C ILE A 23 -21.17 2.21 -7.11
N ASN A 24 -21.69 3.39 -7.45
CA ASN A 24 -22.33 3.64 -8.73
C ASN A 24 -21.32 3.57 -9.90
N TYR A 25 -20.06 3.94 -9.69
CA TYR A 25 -19.02 3.88 -10.71
C TYR A 25 -18.58 2.46 -11.00
N PHE A 26 -18.30 1.68 -9.95
CA PHE A 26 -17.75 0.34 -10.09
C PHE A 26 -18.81 -0.76 -10.19
N GLY A 27 -20.03 -0.54 -9.68
CA GLY A 27 -21.09 -1.53 -9.66
C GLY A 27 -20.66 -2.82 -8.95
N ASP A 28 -21.09 -3.96 -9.49
CA ASP A 28 -20.69 -5.30 -9.03
C ASP A 28 -19.40 -5.83 -9.68
N GLY A 29 -18.78 -5.05 -10.56
CA GLY A 29 -17.57 -5.44 -11.29
C GLY A 29 -17.81 -6.17 -12.61
N SER A 30 -19.04 -6.51 -12.97
CA SER A 30 -19.39 -7.25 -14.20
C SER A 30 -18.85 -6.56 -15.45
N LYS A 31 -18.83 -5.23 -15.48
CA LYS A 31 -18.26 -4.43 -16.57
C LYS A 31 -16.79 -4.77 -16.87
N TRP A 32 -16.03 -5.25 -15.89
CA TRP A 32 -14.62 -5.63 -16.03
C TRP A 32 -14.39 -7.14 -15.88
N ASN A 33 -15.45 -7.94 -15.88
CA ASN A 33 -15.39 -9.38 -15.66
C ASN A 33 -14.70 -9.78 -14.36
N VAL A 34 -15.06 -9.08 -13.27
CA VAL A 34 -14.60 -9.31 -11.90
C VAL A 34 -15.78 -9.26 -10.94
N ASN A 35 -15.57 -9.71 -9.70
CA ASN A 35 -16.53 -9.58 -8.62
C ASN A 35 -16.07 -8.47 -7.65
N ILE A 36 -16.96 -7.53 -7.35
CA ILE A 36 -16.70 -6.43 -6.41
C ILE A 36 -17.75 -6.47 -5.29
N GLU A 37 -17.26 -6.57 -4.07
CA GLU A 37 -18.05 -6.44 -2.86
C GLU A 37 -17.60 -5.19 -2.08
N TYR A 38 -18.54 -4.53 -1.38
CA TYR A 38 -18.26 -3.29 -0.68
C TYR A 38 -18.28 -3.51 0.84
N LEU A 39 -17.20 -3.10 1.49
CA LEU A 39 -17.10 -3.05 2.94
C LEU A 39 -17.54 -1.65 3.40
N LYS A 40 -18.79 -1.53 3.86
CA LYS A 40 -19.35 -0.24 4.29
C LYS A 40 -18.90 0.06 5.71
N GLU A 41 -18.15 1.13 5.89
CA GLU A 41 -17.71 1.61 7.20
C GLU A 41 -18.78 2.54 7.79
N ASN A 42 -19.30 2.22 8.98
CA ASN A 42 -20.21 3.11 9.71
C ASN A 42 -19.48 4.29 10.36
N ILE A 43 -18.22 4.08 10.68
CA ILE A 43 -17.26 5.08 11.20
C ILE A 43 -15.93 4.89 10.45
N PRO A 44 -15.08 5.92 10.31
CA PRO A 44 -13.77 5.74 9.73
C PRO A 44 -12.95 4.71 10.52
N LEU A 45 -12.50 3.64 9.87
CA LEU A 45 -11.77 2.55 10.51
C LEU A 45 -10.25 2.59 10.25
N GLY A 46 -9.77 3.54 9.46
CA GLY A 46 -8.37 3.61 9.06
C GLY A 46 -8.00 2.58 7.99
N THR A 47 -6.74 2.55 7.60
CA THR A 47 -6.26 1.74 6.47
C THR A 47 -6.19 0.24 6.75
N ALA A 48 -6.30 -0.18 8.02
CA ALA A 48 -6.30 -1.59 8.43
C ALA A 48 -7.59 -2.04 9.11
N GLY A 49 -8.29 -1.16 9.85
CA GLY A 49 -9.49 -1.55 10.61
C GLY A 49 -10.60 -2.08 9.73
N ALA A 50 -10.76 -1.53 8.52
CA ALA A 50 -11.72 -2.00 7.52
C ALA A 50 -11.51 -3.47 7.09
N LEU A 51 -10.32 -4.03 7.25
CA LEU A 51 -10.04 -5.44 6.98
C LEU A 51 -10.87 -6.38 7.87
N LYS A 52 -11.33 -5.90 9.02
CA LYS A 52 -12.21 -6.68 9.91
C LYS A 52 -13.58 -6.95 9.32
N LEU A 53 -14.02 -6.15 8.36
CA LEU A 53 -15.28 -6.32 7.65
C LEU A 53 -15.22 -7.40 6.56
N LEU A 54 -14.04 -7.93 6.24
CA LEU A 54 -13.87 -9.01 5.29
C LEU A 54 -14.51 -10.31 5.78
N PRO A 55 -14.93 -11.20 4.86
CA PRO A 55 -15.44 -12.52 5.22
C PRO A 55 -14.44 -13.30 6.06
N THR A 56 -14.93 -13.94 7.12
CA THR A 56 -14.07 -14.70 8.07
C THR A 56 -13.52 -16.02 7.50
N ASN A 57 -14.04 -16.46 6.36
CA ASN A 57 -13.68 -17.73 5.72
C ASN A 57 -12.60 -17.58 4.63
N LEU A 58 -11.88 -16.47 4.60
CA LEU A 58 -10.76 -16.28 3.68
C LEU A 58 -9.69 -17.34 3.91
N LYS A 59 -9.33 -18.08 2.84
CA LYS A 59 -8.37 -19.19 2.88
C LYS A 59 -6.99 -18.85 2.36
N SER A 60 -6.88 -17.78 1.60
CA SER A 60 -5.63 -17.34 0.97
C SER A 60 -5.25 -15.92 1.38
N SER A 61 -3.97 -15.62 1.28
CA SER A 61 -3.47 -14.25 1.48
C SER A 61 -4.11 -13.29 0.49
N ILE A 62 -4.29 -12.06 0.93
CA ILE A 62 -4.90 -10.98 0.16
C ILE A 62 -3.89 -9.88 -0.13
N ILE A 63 -4.09 -9.15 -1.23
CA ILE A 63 -3.45 -7.87 -1.47
C ILE A 63 -4.31 -6.77 -0.85
N VAL A 64 -3.69 -5.93 -0.05
CA VAL A 64 -4.27 -4.68 0.48
C VAL A 64 -3.55 -3.54 -0.21
N ILE A 65 -4.30 -2.59 -0.75
CA ILE A 65 -3.75 -1.43 -1.45
C ILE A 65 -4.51 -0.18 -1.06
N ASN A 66 -3.79 0.91 -0.80
CA ASN A 66 -4.39 2.21 -0.59
C ASN A 66 -5.06 2.71 -1.88
N GLY A 67 -6.22 3.35 -1.75
CA GLY A 67 -7.02 3.79 -2.88
C GLY A 67 -6.40 4.91 -3.74
N ASP A 68 -5.37 5.56 -3.22
CA ASP A 68 -4.61 6.65 -3.85
C ASP A 68 -3.26 6.21 -4.44
N VAL A 69 -2.99 4.91 -4.53
CA VAL A 69 -1.78 4.35 -5.13
C VAL A 69 -2.01 4.01 -6.59
N LEU A 70 -1.18 4.58 -7.46
CA LEU A 70 -1.09 4.21 -8.87
C LEU A 70 0.25 3.52 -9.13
N THR A 71 0.22 2.29 -9.67
CA THR A 71 1.43 1.48 -9.84
C THR A 71 1.33 0.53 -11.02
N LYS A 72 2.48 0.12 -11.57
CA LYS A 72 2.63 -0.97 -12.55
C LYS A 72 3.14 -2.27 -11.94
N THR A 73 3.22 -2.36 -10.62
CA THR A 73 3.70 -3.55 -9.91
C THR A 73 2.82 -4.78 -10.21
N ASN A 74 3.46 -5.93 -10.39
CA ASN A 74 2.77 -7.20 -10.60
C ASN A 74 2.37 -7.82 -9.25
N PHE A 75 1.09 -7.73 -8.91
CA PHE A 75 0.56 -8.26 -7.65
C PHE A 75 0.68 -9.78 -7.50
N ARG A 76 0.75 -10.53 -8.61
CA ARG A 76 0.98 -11.98 -8.56
C ARG A 76 2.38 -12.31 -8.03
N GLU A 77 3.37 -11.52 -8.40
CA GLU A 77 4.74 -11.69 -7.90
C GLU A 77 4.85 -11.37 -6.42
N ILE A 78 4.15 -10.34 -5.94
CA ILE A 78 4.07 -10.02 -4.51
C ILE A 78 3.45 -11.20 -3.74
N LEU A 79 2.33 -11.76 -4.22
CA LEU A 79 1.69 -12.91 -3.57
C LEU A 79 2.57 -14.16 -3.61
N LYS A 80 3.27 -14.38 -4.72
CA LYS A 80 4.24 -15.49 -4.82
C LYS A 80 5.38 -15.31 -3.83
N TYR A 81 6.00 -14.13 -3.78
CA TYR A 81 7.06 -13.81 -2.84
C TYR A 81 6.62 -13.97 -1.38
N HIS A 82 5.42 -13.49 -1.06
CA HIS A 82 4.79 -13.64 0.25
C HIS A 82 4.64 -15.13 0.64
N SER A 83 4.12 -15.94 -0.27
CA SER A 83 3.91 -17.37 -0.06
C SER A 83 5.23 -18.16 0.06
N ASP A 84 6.19 -17.91 -0.84
CA ASP A 84 7.50 -18.59 -0.85
C ASP A 84 8.26 -18.35 0.46
N ASN A 85 8.11 -17.16 1.05
CA ASN A 85 8.73 -16.79 2.33
C ASN A 85 7.86 -17.11 3.55
N LYS A 86 6.69 -17.72 3.36
CA LYS A 86 5.74 -18.05 4.44
C LYS A 86 5.45 -16.83 5.34
N ALA A 87 5.31 -15.67 4.75
CA ALA A 87 5.12 -14.44 5.48
C ALA A 87 3.71 -14.32 6.07
N ASP A 88 3.58 -13.66 7.21
CA ASP A 88 2.30 -13.21 7.76
C ASP A 88 1.91 -11.88 7.13
N ILE A 89 2.88 -10.99 6.92
CA ILE A 89 2.72 -9.70 6.24
C ILE A 89 3.92 -9.47 5.32
N THR A 90 3.65 -9.05 4.08
CA THR A 90 4.66 -8.48 3.18
C THR A 90 4.35 -7.01 2.96
N ILE A 91 5.31 -6.14 3.25
CA ILE A 91 5.21 -4.69 3.05
C ILE A 91 5.90 -4.36 1.74
N CYS A 92 5.21 -3.78 0.79
CA CYS A 92 5.86 -3.24 -0.40
C CYS A 92 6.50 -1.90 -0.05
N ALA A 93 7.78 -1.76 -0.38
CA ALA A 93 8.55 -0.57 -0.09
C ALA A 93 9.25 -0.04 -1.35
N ARG A 94 9.30 1.27 -1.48
CA ARG A 94 9.98 1.96 -2.58
C ARG A 94 11.15 2.77 -2.06
N GLU A 95 12.23 2.77 -2.82
CA GLU A 95 13.33 3.68 -2.55
C GLU A 95 12.93 5.13 -2.84
N HIS A 96 13.09 5.99 -1.87
CA HIS A 96 12.85 7.42 -1.97
C HIS A 96 14.13 8.19 -1.68
N LYS A 97 14.54 9.05 -2.64
CA LYS A 97 15.72 9.90 -2.52
C LYS A 97 15.33 11.27 -2.00
N LEU A 98 15.90 11.64 -0.88
CA LEU A 98 15.80 12.97 -0.28
C LEU A 98 17.10 13.71 -0.55
N SER A 99 17.05 14.80 -1.29
CA SER A 99 18.24 15.62 -1.58
C SER A 99 18.14 16.95 -0.86
N SER A 100 19.19 17.32 -0.14
CA SER A 100 19.32 18.68 0.38
C SER A 100 19.83 19.59 -0.72
N PRO A 101 19.23 20.78 -0.96
CA PRO A 101 19.79 21.75 -1.90
C PRO A 101 21.01 22.51 -1.31
N TYR A 102 21.36 22.25 -0.05
CA TYR A 102 22.40 22.93 0.71
C TYR A 102 23.52 21.98 1.14
N GLY A 103 24.69 22.53 1.46
CA GLY A 103 25.73 21.82 2.19
C GLY A 103 25.23 21.43 3.59
N VAL A 104 25.35 20.15 3.97
CA VAL A 104 24.97 19.63 5.28
C VAL A 104 26.23 19.52 6.15
N ILE A 105 26.19 20.19 7.30
CA ILE A 105 27.32 20.23 8.25
C ILE A 105 27.07 19.22 9.35
N GLU A 106 28.05 18.35 9.60
CA GLU A 106 28.09 17.46 10.75
C GLU A 106 28.93 18.09 11.85
N VAL A 107 28.43 18.08 13.07
CA VAL A 107 29.09 18.65 14.24
C VAL A 107 29.21 17.64 15.39
N GLN A 108 30.23 17.81 16.22
CA GLN A 108 30.38 17.11 17.49
C GLN A 108 30.39 18.16 18.63
N GLY A 109 29.28 18.36 19.27
CA GLY A 109 29.04 19.53 20.13
C GLY A 109 29.09 20.81 19.27
N ILE A 110 30.03 21.72 19.56
CA ILE A 110 30.26 22.96 18.80
C ILE A 110 31.36 22.81 17.73
N LYS A 111 32.05 21.66 17.67
CA LYS A 111 33.17 21.45 16.74
C LYS A 111 32.68 20.96 15.41
N PHE A 112 33.19 21.60 14.35
CA PHE A 112 32.99 21.13 12.98
C PHE A 112 33.62 19.75 12.80
N LYS A 113 32.89 18.83 12.15
CA LYS A 113 33.36 17.48 11.79
C LYS A 113 33.51 17.32 10.31
N SER A 114 32.47 17.60 9.54
CA SER A 114 32.47 17.48 8.09
C SER A 114 31.40 18.37 7.45
N ILE A 115 31.54 18.58 6.14
CA ILE A 115 30.49 19.16 5.30
C ILE A 115 30.35 18.32 4.03
N ILE A 116 29.12 18.04 3.63
CA ILE A 116 28.79 17.33 2.40
C ILE A 116 27.90 18.25 1.58
N GLU A 117 28.36 18.62 0.39
CA GLU A 117 27.61 19.52 -0.48
C GLU A 117 26.49 18.75 -1.17
N LYS A 118 25.26 19.29 -1.07
CA LYS A 118 24.02 18.75 -1.68
C LYS A 118 23.88 17.23 -1.54
N PRO A 119 23.94 16.69 -0.30
CA PRO A 119 23.87 15.25 -0.12
C PRO A 119 22.51 14.70 -0.53
N SER A 120 22.51 13.47 -1.01
CA SER A 120 21.31 12.68 -1.27
C SER A 120 21.27 11.49 -0.34
N PHE A 121 20.16 11.31 0.35
CA PHE A 121 19.91 10.19 1.25
C PHE A 121 18.82 9.32 0.65
N SER A 122 19.04 8.02 0.65
CA SER A 122 18.06 7.04 0.18
C SER A 122 17.40 6.35 1.36
N GLN A 123 16.07 6.29 1.36
CA GLN A 123 15.30 5.59 2.38
C GLN A 123 14.22 4.75 1.73
N LEU A 124 13.90 3.60 2.33
CA LEU A 124 12.74 2.82 1.95
C LEU A 124 11.48 3.43 2.57
N VAL A 125 10.54 3.81 1.73
CA VAL A 125 9.22 4.31 2.15
C VAL A 125 8.15 3.27 1.88
N ASN A 126 7.11 3.28 2.70
CA ASN A 126 5.95 2.42 2.54
C ASN A 126 5.20 2.76 1.25
N ALA A 127 5.01 1.77 0.38
CA ALA A 127 4.34 1.97 -0.90
C ALA A 127 2.80 1.93 -0.82
N GLY A 128 2.20 1.72 0.36
CA GLY A 128 0.75 1.56 0.50
C GLY A 128 0.19 0.28 -0.13
N ILE A 129 1.03 -0.73 -0.32
CA ILE A 129 0.69 -2.04 -0.89
C ILE A 129 1.21 -3.11 0.05
N TYR A 130 0.37 -4.10 0.33
CA TYR A 130 0.70 -5.17 1.27
C TYR A 130 0.14 -6.51 0.80
N ALA A 131 0.83 -7.61 1.10
CA ALA A 131 0.22 -8.93 1.11
C ALA A 131 0.03 -9.37 2.56
N VAL A 132 -1.17 -9.82 2.90
CA VAL A 132 -1.58 -10.09 4.30
C VAL A 132 -2.21 -11.48 4.38
N ASN A 133 -1.74 -12.28 5.33
CA ASN A 133 -2.33 -13.57 5.64
C ASN A 133 -3.62 -13.38 6.46
N PRO A 134 -4.70 -14.11 6.20
CA PRO A 134 -5.97 -13.99 6.93
C PRO A 134 -5.86 -14.09 8.45
N ASN A 135 -4.89 -14.83 8.98
CA ASN A 135 -4.68 -14.94 10.43
C ASN A 135 -4.31 -13.61 11.10
N VAL A 136 -3.73 -12.68 10.35
CA VAL A 136 -3.43 -11.32 10.83
C VAL A 136 -4.72 -10.51 11.00
N ILE A 137 -5.65 -10.66 10.05
CA ILE A 137 -6.94 -9.95 10.04
C ILE A 137 -7.80 -10.34 11.23
N ASN A 138 -7.75 -11.62 11.63
CA ASN A 138 -8.52 -12.12 12.77
C ASN A 138 -8.16 -11.44 14.10
N MET A 139 -7.02 -10.76 14.17
CA MET A 139 -6.54 -10.07 15.37
C MET A 139 -7.06 -8.64 15.49
N ILE A 140 -7.65 -8.09 14.43
CA ILE A 140 -8.27 -6.76 14.44
C ILE A 140 -9.59 -6.84 15.19
N LYS A 141 -9.82 -5.92 16.12
CA LYS A 141 -11.08 -5.85 16.85
C LYS A 141 -12.16 -5.19 15.99
N PRO A 142 -13.43 -5.58 16.16
CA PRO A 142 -14.53 -4.89 15.50
C PRO A 142 -14.56 -3.40 15.86
N ASP A 143 -14.93 -2.55 14.91
CA ASP A 143 -15.16 -1.12 15.09
C ASP A 143 -13.98 -0.33 15.71
N GLU A 144 -12.75 -0.88 15.59
CA GLU A 144 -11.53 -0.22 16.06
C GLU A 144 -10.87 0.53 14.89
N TYR A 145 -10.60 1.82 15.10
CA TYR A 145 -9.74 2.58 14.19
C TYR A 145 -8.31 2.02 14.26
N LEU A 146 -7.78 1.59 13.12
CA LEU A 146 -6.44 1.03 13.04
C LEU A 146 -5.83 1.32 11.67
N ASP A 147 -4.61 1.84 11.66
CA ASP A 147 -3.85 2.02 10.42
C ASP A 147 -2.87 0.86 10.16
N MET A 148 -2.53 0.62 8.88
CA MET A 148 -1.62 -0.45 8.49
C MET A 148 -0.26 -0.42 9.22
N PRO A 149 0.42 0.73 9.41
CA PRO A 149 1.66 0.78 10.18
C PRO A 149 1.49 0.29 11.62
N GLU A 150 0.37 0.61 12.24
CA GLU A 150 0.08 0.17 13.60
C GLU A 150 -0.20 -1.34 13.67
N LEU A 151 -1.00 -1.87 12.74
CA LEU A 151 -1.23 -3.31 12.60
C LEU A 151 0.09 -4.08 12.42
N ILE A 152 1.00 -3.56 11.58
CA ILE A 152 2.33 -4.13 11.34
C ILE A 152 3.13 -4.16 12.65
N ASN A 153 3.21 -3.04 13.38
CA ASN A 153 3.93 -2.94 14.64
C ASN A 153 3.38 -3.88 15.72
N LEU A 154 2.06 -4.02 15.80
CA LEU A 154 1.42 -4.97 16.72
C LEU A 154 1.81 -6.42 16.39
N ASN A 155 1.87 -6.78 15.10
CA ASN A 155 2.27 -8.11 14.65
C ASN A 155 3.77 -8.37 14.85
N GLN A 156 4.61 -7.35 14.67
CA GLN A 156 6.05 -7.43 14.96
C GLN A 156 6.30 -7.76 16.43
N LYS A 157 5.61 -7.09 17.36
CA LYS A 157 5.69 -7.39 18.80
C LYS A 157 5.29 -8.84 19.12
N ARG A 158 4.44 -9.46 18.31
CA ARG A 158 4.01 -10.86 18.42
C ARG A 158 4.92 -11.84 17.67
N LYS A 159 6.06 -11.39 17.18
CA LYS A 159 7.07 -12.18 16.43
C LYS A 159 6.51 -12.84 15.17
N LYS A 160 5.53 -12.19 14.51
CA LYS A 160 5.04 -12.64 13.21
C LYS A 160 6.10 -12.43 12.13
N ASN A 161 6.05 -13.27 11.10
CA ASN A 161 6.98 -13.17 9.97
C ASN A 161 6.57 -12.01 9.06
N ILE A 162 7.26 -10.87 9.22
CA ILE A 162 7.03 -9.66 8.43
C ILE A 162 8.24 -9.42 7.54
N ILE A 163 7.99 -9.32 6.23
CA ILE A 163 9.05 -9.13 5.24
C ILE A 163 8.78 -7.92 4.36
N VAL A 164 9.80 -7.45 3.66
CA VAL A 164 9.72 -6.31 2.75
C VAL A 164 9.91 -6.79 1.32
N TYR A 165 9.06 -6.30 0.41
CA TYR A 165 9.16 -6.49 -1.03
C TYR A 165 9.55 -5.15 -1.69
N PRO A 166 10.70 -5.05 -2.38
CA PRO A 166 11.11 -3.83 -3.05
C PRO A 166 10.28 -3.61 -4.32
N VAL A 167 9.68 -2.42 -4.47
CA VAL A 167 8.96 -2.00 -5.67
C VAL A 167 9.89 -1.16 -6.53
N HIS A 168 10.19 -1.64 -7.72
CA HIS A 168 11.05 -0.95 -8.70
C HIS A 168 10.25 -0.32 -9.83
N GLU A 169 9.05 -0.84 -10.10
CA GLU A 169 8.15 -0.39 -11.14
C GLU A 169 7.62 1.02 -10.86
N TYR A 170 6.94 1.59 -11.85
CA TYR A 170 6.27 2.87 -11.66
C TYR A 170 5.32 2.81 -10.46
N TRP A 171 5.45 3.80 -9.61
CA TRP A 171 4.64 3.97 -8.41
C TRP A 171 4.53 5.45 -8.06
N ILE A 172 3.32 5.92 -7.77
CA ILE A 172 3.06 7.26 -7.28
C ILE A 172 1.83 7.24 -6.36
N ASP A 173 1.90 8.03 -5.30
CA ASP A 173 0.77 8.37 -4.43
C ASP A 173 0.09 9.61 -5.02
N ILE A 174 -1.20 9.46 -5.40
CA ILE A 174 -2.01 10.51 -6.02
C ILE A 174 -2.95 11.22 -5.04
N GLY A 175 -2.75 11.08 -3.74
CA GLY A 175 -3.54 11.72 -2.69
C GLY A 175 -3.45 13.25 -2.69
N LYS A 176 -2.51 13.84 -3.45
CA LYS A 176 -2.39 15.30 -3.63
C LYS A 176 -2.68 15.70 -5.08
N PRO A 177 -3.31 16.88 -5.31
CA PRO A 177 -3.60 17.37 -6.66
C PRO A 177 -2.36 17.44 -7.57
N GLU A 178 -1.21 17.83 -7.03
CA GLU A 178 0.07 17.91 -7.76
C GLU A 178 0.52 16.54 -8.25
N SER A 179 0.39 15.52 -7.40
CA SER A 179 0.73 14.14 -7.73
C SER A 179 -0.22 13.57 -8.79
N LEU A 180 -1.50 13.92 -8.73
CA LEU A 180 -2.50 13.49 -9.71
C LEU A 180 -2.17 14.05 -11.11
N ASN A 181 -1.87 15.34 -11.22
CA ASN A 181 -1.49 15.97 -12.48
C ASN A 181 -0.20 15.36 -13.07
N LYS A 182 0.77 15.06 -12.19
CA LYS A 182 2.00 14.39 -12.59
C LYS A 182 1.72 12.97 -13.08
N ALA A 183 0.86 12.24 -12.39
CA ALA A 183 0.47 10.88 -12.76
C ALA A 183 -0.20 10.82 -14.14
N ASP A 184 -1.09 11.76 -14.46
CA ASP A 184 -1.77 11.82 -15.77
C ASP A 184 -0.78 11.99 -16.92
N PHE A 185 0.27 12.78 -16.73
CA PHE A 185 1.32 12.96 -17.72
C PHE A 185 2.21 11.72 -17.85
N GLU A 186 2.76 11.24 -16.73
CA GLU A 186 3.72 10.13 -16.72
C GLU A 186 3.10 8.78 -17.09
N TRP A 187 1.83 8.54 -16.74
CA TRP A 187 1.16 7.26 -17.02
C TRP A 187 1.03 6.98 -18.51
N ASN A 188 0.75 8.02 -19.29
CA ASN A 188 0.63 7.91 -20.75
C ASN A 188 1.99 7.63 -21.42
N GLU A 189 3.07 8.25 -20.94
CA GLU A 189 4.43 7.98 -21.47
C GLU A 189 4.91 6.57 -21.14
N VAL A 190 4.66 6.09 -19.93
CA VAL A 190 5.09 4.76 -19.46
C VAL A 190 4.23 3.63 -20.08
N THR A 191 3.07 3.93 -20.68
CA THR A 191 2.21 2.93 -21.34
C THR A 191 2.60 2.73 -22.81
N LEU A 192 3.40 3.63 -23.38
CA LEU A 192 3.83 3.59 -24.78
C LEU A 192 5.18 2.88 -24.99
N ASN A 193 5.86 2.48 -23.91
CA ASN A 193 7.10 1.69 -23.90
C ASN A 193 6.87 0.32 -23.26
#